data_1a56d7e4d13ea23d1dc3e0194e80ff37
#
_entry.id   1a56d7e4d13ea23d1dc3e0194e80ff37
#
_cell.length_a   1.000
_cell.length_b   1.000
_cell.length_c   1.000
_cell.angle_alpha   90.00
_cell.angle_beta   90.00
_cell.angle_gamma   90.00
#
_symmetry.space_group_name_H-M   'P 1'
#
loop_
_entity.id
_entity.type
_entity.pdbx_description
1 polymer ?
#
loop_
_entity_poly.entity_id
_entity_poly.type
_entity_poly.pdbx_seq_one_letter_code
_entity_poly.pdbx_strand_id
1 'polypeptide(L)'
;MTDTPQVLLAHHLKTLRLPTFLREYDKLARQCAAEGADHVRYLARLAELELIDRERRMVERRIRQARFPAVKSLDSFDFKAIPSLNKMLVLELARCEYIERRENVIALGNSGTGKTHIALGLGLAACQKGLSVGFITAAALVHELMEARDEKRLLRLQRQLAKYQLLIIDELGFVPLSKTGAELLFEVFSQRYERGSIMVTSNLPFDEWTEIFGSERLTGALLDRLTHHVHILEMNGESYRLNQSRKRQKSPKTPA
;
A
#
# COMPACT_ATOMS: atom_id res chain seq x y z
N MET A 1 30.33 -8.14 39.47
CA MET A 1 29.36 -7.19 40.06
C MET A 1 28.72 -6.42 38.92
N THR A 2 27.47 -6.71 38.60
CA THR A 2 26.73 -5.94 37.59
C THR A 2 26.53 -4.54 38.12
N ASP A 3 27.10 -3.57 37.44
CA ASP A 3 27.11 -2.17 37.84
C ASP A 3 25.66 -1.68 37.95
N THR A 4 25.20 -1.36 39.16
CA THR A 4 23.81 -0.98 39.48
C THR A 4 23.29 0.17 38.60
N PRO A 5 24.10 1.20 38.24
CA PRO A 5 23.68 2.27 37.33
C PRO A 5 23.33 1.77 35.90
N GLN A 6 24.07 0.81 35.35
CA GLN A 6 23.80 0.27 34.03
C GLN A 6 22.49 -0.54 33.97
N VAL A 7 22.20 -1.30 35.02
CA VAL A 7 20.96 -2.05 35.18
C VAL A 7 19.76 -1.10 35.25
N LEU A 8 19.88 -0.03 36.04
CA LEU A 8 18.87 1.02 36.15
C LEU A 8 18.66 1.75 34.85
N LEU A 9 19.73 2.14 34.15
CA LEU A 9 19.66 2.78 32.85
C LEU A 9 18.92 1.88 31.85
N ALA A 10 19.27 0.60 31.77
CA ALA A 10 18.63 -0.36 30.90
C ALA A 10 17.12 -0.49 31.20
N HIS A 11 16.74 -0.50 32.46
CA HIS A 11 15.34 -0.52 32.90
C HIS A 11 14.60 0.75 32.41
N HIS A 12 15.17 1.93 32.65
CA HIS A 12 14.58 3.20 32.25
C HIS A 12 14.44 3.32 30.73
N LEU A 13 15.46 2.93 29.96
CA LEU A 13 15.41 2.95 28.49
C LEU A 13 14.33 2.00 27.93
N LYS A 14 14.12 0.83 28.55
CA LYS A 14 12.99 -0.06 28.21
C LYS A 14 11.64 0.58 28.52
N THR A 15 11.48 1.17 29.70
CA THR A 15 10.25 1.86 30.11
C THR A 15 9.91 3.04 29.18
N LEU A 16 10.91 3.82 28.78
CA LEU A 16 10.81 4.92 27.84
C LEU A 16 10.66 4.46 26.37
N ARG A 17 10.73 3.16 26.12
CA ARG A 17 10.64 2.56 24.78
C ARG A 17 11.71 3.12 23.82
N LEU A 18 12.95 3.17 24.27
CA LEU A 18 14.14 3.61 23.55
C LEU A 18 15.07 2.44 23.24
N PRO A 19 14.69 1.47 22.40
CA PRO A 19 15.46 0.25 22.16
C PRO A 19 16.78 0.51 21.45
N THR A 20 16.88 1.55 20.62
CA THR A 20 18.13 1.89 19.94
C THR A 20 19.12 2.50 20.90
N PHE A 21 18.66 3.36 21.82
CA PHE A 21 19.48 3.82 22.94
C PHE A 21 20.05 2.64 23.72
N LEU A 22 19.20 1.69 24.10
CA LEU A 22 19.61 0.51 24.86
C LEU A 22 20.67 -0.33 24.14
N ARG A 23 20.63 -0.39 22.82
CA ARG A 23 21.56 -1.17 22.00
C ARG A 23 22.86 -0.44 21.71
N GLU A 24 22.81 0.87 21.51
CA GLU A 24 23.92 1.64 20.93
C GLU A 24 24.64 2.56 21.94
N TYR A 25 24.08 2.84 23.15
CA TYR A 25 24.58 3.88 24.04
C TYR A 25 26.06 3.70 24.42
N ASP A 26 26.47 2.47 24.75
CA ASP A 26 27.85 2.19 25.20
C ASP A 26 28.86 2.26 24.04
N LYS A 27 28.48 1.69 22.87
CA LYS A 27 29.31 1.75 21.68
C LYS A 27 29.54 3.19 21.22
N LEU A 28 28.46 3.99 21.18
CA LEU A 28 28.53 5.38 20.76
C LEU A 28 29.28 6.25 21.77
N ALA A 29 29.18 5.95 23.08
CA ALA A 29 29.92 6.66 24.11
C ALA A 29 31.45 6.48 23.92
N ARG A 30 31.90 5.25 23.68
CA ARG A 30 33.33 4.98 23.38
C ARG A 30 33.81 5.68 22.13
N GLN A 31 32.99 5.68 21.09
CA GLN A 31 33.33 6.36 19.82
C GLN A 31 33.43 7.88 20.03
N CYS A 32 32.46 8.50 20.69
CA CYS A 32 32.47 9.92 21.00
C CYS A 32 33.65 10.32 21.90
N ALA A 33 34.00 9.48 22.87
CA ALA A 33 35.18 9.72 23.72
C ALA A 33 36.49 9.72 22.90
N ALA A 34 36.64 8.78 21.95
CA ALA A 34 37.79 8.72 21.06
C ALA A 34 37.87 9.92 20.10
N GLU A 35 36.73 10.47 19.68
CA GLU A 35 36.63 11.64 18.82
C GLU A 35 36.72 12.97 19.57
N GLY A 36 36.75 12.99 20.89
CA GLY A 36 36.68 14.20 21.71
C GLY A 36 35.34 14.92 21.62
N ALA A 37 34.28 14.22 21.25
CA ALA A 37 32.94 14.80 21.18
C ALA A 37 32.35 15.02 22.57
N ASP A 38 31.68 16.16 22.75
CA ASP A 38 31.02 16.49 24.01
C ASP A 38 29.73 15.66 24.22
N HIS A 39 29.18 15.75 25.44
CA HIS A 39 27.98 15.03 25.82
C HIS A 39 26.73 15.43 25.02
N VAL A 40 26.64 16.66 24.52
CA VAL A 40 25.51 17.13 23.70
C VAL A 40 25.55 16.44 22.32
N ARG A 41 26.73 16.37 21.71
CA ARG A 41 26.93 15.66 20.43
C ARG A 41 26.65 14.16 20.58
N TYR A 42 27.09 13.55 21.68
CA TYR A 42 26.79 12.15 21.98
C TYR A 42 25.27 11.91 22.05
N LEU A 43 24.54 12.72 22.82
CA LEU A 43 23.09 12.60 22.95
C LEU A 43 22.35 12.87 21.62
N ALA A 44 22.80 13.88 20.85
CA ALA A 44 22.22 14.17 19.56
C ALA A 44 22.35 12.99 18.58
N ARG A 45 23.54 12.41 18.45
CA ARG A 45 23.78 11.21 17.62
C ARG A 45 22.92 10.03 18.05
N LEU A 46 22.78 9.82 19.34
CA LEU A 46 21.97 8.72 19.88
C LEU A 46 20.47 8.93 19.60
N ALA A 47 19.99 10.17 19.70
CA ALA A 47 18.62 10.54 19.38
C ALA A 47 18.35 10.39 17.88
N GLU A 48 19.27 10.81 17.01
CA GLU A 48 19.17 10.63 15.56
C GLU A 48 19.05 9.14 15.16
N LEU A 49 19.87 8.27 15.77
CA LEU A 49 19.79 6.82 15.54
C LEU A 49 18.43 6.25 15.96
N GLU A 50 17.88 6.69 17.11
CA GLU A 50 16.55 6.26 17.55
C GLU A 50 15.45 6.74 16.60
N LEU A 51 15.52 7.98 16.08
CA LEU A 51 14.56 8.51 15.12
C LEU A 51 14.58 7.70 13.81
N ILE A 52 15.76 7.45 13.26
CA ILE A 52 15.93 6.63 12.04
C ILE A 52 15.37 5.21 12.25
N ASP A 53 15.69 4.58 13.38
CA ASP A 53 15.19 3.23 13.66
C ASP A 53 13.67 3.21 13.93
N ARG A 54 13.10 4.25 14.51
CA ARG A 54 11.65 4.38 14.70
C ARG A 54 10.93 4.49 13.37
N GLU A 55 11.45 5.32 12.48
CA GLU A 55 10.90 5.49 11.14
C GLU A 55 10.97 4.17 10.36
N ARG A 56 12.12 3.50 10.34
CA ARG A 56 12.28 2.18 9.72
C ARG A 56 11.27 1.16 10.25
N ARG A 57 11.16 1.02 11.57
CA ARG A 57 10.20 0.10 12.23
C ARG A 57 8.74 0.47 11.93
N MET A 58 8.43 1.75 11.80
CA MET A 58 7.11 2.22 11.41
C MET A 58 6.80 1.80 9.98
N VAL A 59 7.70 2.03 9.02
CA VAL A 59 7.55 1.62 7.61
C VAL A 59 7.39 0.10 7.49
N GLU A 60 8.27 -0.69 8.12
CA GLU A 60 8.19 -2.16 8.13
C GLU A 60 6.83 -2.66 8.65
N ARG A 61 6.33 -2.04 9.72
CA ARG A 61 5.01 -2.34 10.27
C ARG A 61 3.88 -1.99 9.30
N ARG A 62 3.95 -0.83 8.62
CA ARG A 62 2.96 -0.41 7.62
C ARG A 62 2.92 -1.38 6.45
N ILE A 63 4.08 -1.76 5.91
CA ILE A 63 4.18 -2.74 4.81
C ILE A 63 3.56 -4.09 5.24
N ARG A 64 3.87 -4.57 6.44
CA ARG A 64 3.29 -5.82 6.95
C ARG A 64 1.78 -5.75 7.12
N GLN A 65 1.26 -4.62 7.62
CA GLN A 65 -0.17 -4.40 7.81
C GLN A 65 -0.94 -4.24 6.50
N ALA A 66 -0.28 -3.77 5.44
CA ALA A 66 -0.88 -3.59 4.13
C ALA A 66 -1.27 -4.91 3.46
N ARG A 67 -0.67 -6.05 3.84
CA ARG A 67 -0.94 -7.40 3.29
C ARG A 67 -0.69 -7.49 1.78
N PHE A 68 0.36 -6.83 1.29
CA PHE A 68 0.73 -6.93 -0.11
C PHE A 68 1.08 -8.39 -0.49
N PRO A 69 0.60 -8.90 -1.63
CA PRO A 69 0.95 -10.24 -2.12
C PRO A 69 2.42 -10.34 -2.52
N ALA A 70 3.03 -9.22 -2.89
CA ALA A 70 4.46 -9.07 -3.17
C ALA A 70 4.87 -7.62 -2.96
N VAL A 71 6.11 -7.38 -2.57
CA VAL A 71 6.67 -6.03 -2.53
C VAL A 71 7.16 -5.67 -3.93
N LYS A 72 6.55 -4.63 -4.51
CA LYS A 72 6.89 -4.08 -5.83
C LYS A 72 7.15 -2.59 -5.69
N SER A 73 8.28 -2.09 -6.20
CA SER A 73 8.57 -0.66 -6.24
C SER A 73 8.31 -0.09 -7.63
N LEU A 74 8.06 1.22 -7.70
CA LEU A 74 7.91 1.93 -8.98
C LEU A 74 9.21 1.96 -9.77
N ASP A 75 10.37 1.89 -9.09
CA ASP A 75 11.69 1.85 -9.75
C ASP A 75 11.88 0.59 -10.60
N SER A 76 11.23 -0.51 -10.22
CA SER A 76 11.28 -1.77 -10.96
C SER A 76 10.26 -1.85 -12.10
N PHE A 77 9.44 -0.81 -12.29
CA PHE A 77 8.43 -0.77 -13.35
C PHE A 77 9.00 -0.26 -14.67
N ASP A 78 8.82 -1.02 -15.75
CA ASP A 78 9.23 -0.60 -17.08
C ASP A 78 8.17 0.27 -17.74
N PHE A 79 8.27 1.59 -17.56
CA PHE A 79 7.36 2.58 -18.16
C PHE A 79 7.40 2.58 -19.69
N LYS A 80 8.48 2.12 -20.31
CA LYS A 80 8.59 2.07 -21.78
C LYS A 80 7.71 0.96 -22.36
N ALA A 81 7.40 -0.08 -21.58
CA ALA A 81 6.55 -1.18 -22.01
C ALA A 81 5.07 -0.77 -22.13
N ILE A 82 4.65 0.33 -21.52
CA ILE A 82 3.25 0.82 -21.54
C ILE A 82 3.25 2.32 -21.88
N PRO A 83 3.36 2.68 -23.16
CA PRO A 83 3.44 4.08 -23.61
C PRO A 83 2.18 4.91 -23.30
N SER A 84 1.01 4.28 -23.14
CA SER A 84 -0.23 4.96 -22.75
C SER A 84 -0.23 5.47 -21.32
N LEU A 85 0.60 4.89 -20.44
CA LEU A 85 0.68 5.27 -19.04
C LEU A 85 1.42 6.60 -18.87
N ASN A 86 0.76 7.59 -18.31
CA ASN A 86 1.38 8.86 -17.96
C ASN A 86 2.35 8.70 -16.77
N LYS A 87 3.63 8.55 -17.08
CA LYS A 87 4.69 8.40 -16.07
C LYS A 87 4.74 9.57 -15.08
N MET A 88 4.53 10.80 -15.56
CA MET A 88 4.59 11.98 -14.69
C MET A 88 3.47 11.95 -13.64
N LEU A 89 2.26 11.58 -14.05
CA LEU A 89 1.15 11.40 -13.12
C LEU A 89 1.42 10.31 -12.08
N VAL A 90 2.03 9.17 -12.48
CA VAL A 90 2.41 8.11 -11.51
C VAL A 90 3.44 8.63 -10.50
N LEU A 91 4.44 9.41 -10.94
CA LEU A 91 5.45 9.99 -10.06
C LEU A 91 4.85 11.06 -9.14
N GLU A 92 3.88 11.83 -9.60
CA GLU A 92 3.12 12.76 -8.77
C GLU A 92 2.32 12.01 -7.71
N LEU A 93 1.58 10.97 -8.08
CA LEU A 93 0.85 10.12 -7.15
C LEU A 93 1.76 9.45 -6.11
N ALA A 94 3.00 9.11 -6.47
CA ALA A 94 3.99 8.58 -5.53
C ALA A 94 4.35 9.57 -4.40
N ARG A 95 4.05 10.86 -4.58
CA ARG A 95 4.15 11.88 -3.52
C ARG A 95 3.05 11.73 -2.46
N CYS A 96 2.02 10.92 -2.72
CA CYS A 96 0.93 10.59 -1.81
C CYS A 96 0.03 11.76 -1.37
N GLU A 97 0.16 12.95 -1.96
CA GLU A 97 -0.65 14.13 -1.62
C GLU A 97 -2.15 13.90 -1.91
N TYR A 98 -2.47 13.08 -2.93
CA TYR A 98 -3.84 12.69 -3.25
C TYR A 98 -4.54 11.96 -2.09
N ILE A 99 -3.78 11.23 -1.23
CA ILE A 99 -4.34 10.53 -0.08
C ILE A 99 -4.79 11.54 0.99
N GLU A 100 -4.03 12.60 1.21
CA GLU A 100 -4.40 13.68 2.13
C GLU A 100 -5.62 14.44 1.63
N ARG A 101 -5.71 14.65 0.31
CA ARG A 101 -6.87 15.26 -0.37
C ARG A 101 -8.07 14.31 -0.52
N ARG A 102 -7.93 13.02 -0.13
CA ARG A 102 -8.96 11.99 -0.24
C ARG A 102 -9.43 11.74 -1.67
N GLU A 103 -8.53 11.91 -2.62
CA GLU A 103 -8.76 11.64 -4.04
C GLU A 103 -8.52 10.15 -4.32
N ASN A 104 -9.19 9.64 -5.34
CA ASN A 104 -9.11 8.24 -5.74
C ASN A 104 -8.15 8.05 -6.90
N VAL A 105 -7.72 6.80 -7.12
CA VAL A 105 -6.93 6.40 -8.28
C VAL A 105 -7.61 5.20 -8.93
N ILE A 106 -7.79 5.22 -10.24
CA ILE A 106 -8.32 4.09 -10.99
C ILE A 106 -7.35 3.74 -12.11
N ALA A 107 -6.83 2.51 -12.09
CA ALA A 107 -5.96 1.98 -13.13
C ALA A 107 -6.76 1.04 -14.05
N LEU A 108 -6.96 1.46 -15.30
CA LEU A 108 -7.71 0.73 -16.31
C LEU A 108 -6.79 0.19 -17.40
N GLY A 109 -7.11 -0.96 -17.97
CA GLY A 109 -6.41 -1.50 -19.13
C GLY A 109 -6.32 -3.02 -19.15
N ASN A 110 -5.80 -3.56 -20.24
CA ASN A 110 -5.76 -5.00 -20.53
C ASN A 110 -5.03 -5.81 -19.45
N SER A 111 -5.33 -7.11 -19.37
CA SER A 111 -4.65 -8.01 -18.46
C SER A 111 -3.14 -8.07 -18.75
N GLY A 112 -2.31 -8.07 -17.69
CA GLY A 112 -0.85 -8.18 -17.83
C GLY A 112 -0.11 -6.88 -18.13
N THR A 113 -0.77 -5.71 -18.14
CA THR A 113 -0.15 -4.40 -18.38
C THR A 113 0.54 -3.80 -17.16
N GLY A 114 0.46 -4.46 -16.00
CA GLY A 114 1.16 -4.03 -14.78
C GLY A 114 0.34 -3.15 -13.83
N LYS A 115 -0.98 -3.10 -13.95
CA LYS A 115 -1.88 -2.36 -13.03
C LYS A 115 -1.62 -2.67 -11.56
N THR A 116 -1.61 -3.95 -11.21
CA THR A 116 -1.28 -4.41 -9.85
C THR A 116 0.13 -3.96 -9.42
N HIS A 117 1.11 -3.93 -10.34
CA HIS A 117 2.47 -3.46 -10.02
C HIS A 117 2.46 -1.96 -9.64
N ILE A 118 1.76 -1.13 -10.42
CA ILE A 118 1.60 0.30 -10.10
C ILE A 118 0.86 0.46 -8.77
N ALA A 119 -0.21 -0.30 -8.53
CA ALA A 119 -0.96 -0.25 -7.28
C ALA A 119 -0.10 -0.61 -6.07
N LEU A 120 0.70 -1.68 -6.17
CA LEU A 120 1.64 -2.08 -5.13
C LEU A 120 2.75 -1.04 -4.93
N GLY A 121 3.26 -0.45 -6.02
CA GLY A 121 4.29 0.58 -5.97
C GLY A 121 3.81 1.87 -5.29
N LEU A 122 2.62 2.35 -5.62
CA LEU A 122 1.99 3.50 -4.96
C LEU A 122 1.64 3.19 -3.49
N GLY A 123 1.15 1.98 -3.22
CA GLY A 123 0.91 1.51 -1.85
C GLY A 123 2.20 1.44 -1.02
N LEU A 124 3.30 0.99 -1.61
CA LEU A 124 4.61 0.97 -0.95
C LEU A 124 5.10 2.39 -0.65
N ALA A 125 4.99 3.32 -1.60
CA ALA A 125 5.33 4.72 -1.40
C ALA A 125 4.52 5.35 -0.25
N ALA A 126 3.22 5.04 -0.15
CA ALA A 126 2.38 5.47 0.96
C ALA A 126 2.83 4.87 2.31
N CYS A 127 3.19 3.58 2.35
CA CYS A 127 3.74 2.95 3.56
C CYS A 127 5.06 3.60 4.00
N GLN A 128 5.94 3.97 3.06
CA GLN A 128 7.20 4.66 3.32
C GLN A 128 6.97 6.05 3.95
N LYS A 129 5.88 6.71 3.62
CA LYS A 129 5.44 7.96 4.27
C LYS A 129 4.67 7.75 5.59
N GLY A 130 4.59 6.51 6.08
CA GLY A 130 3.92 6.17 7.34
C GLY A 130 2.40 6.04 7.25
N LEU A 131 1.83 6.21 6.05
CA LEU A 131 0.38 6.10 5.85
C LEU A 131 -0.10 4.66 6.02
N SER A 132 -1.34 4.50 6.48
CA SER A 132 -1.97 3.19 6.61
C SER A 132 -2.59 2.75 5.29
N VAL A 133 -2.10 1.63 4.76
CA VAL A 133 -2.55 1.06 3.48
C VAL A 133 -3.16 -0.31 3.73
N GLY A 134 -4.27 -0.62 3.05
CA GLY A 134 -4.83 -1.96 2.93
C GLY A 134 -4.83 -2.40 1.47
N PHE A 135 -4.46 -3.64 1.20
CA PHE A 135 -4.52 -4.25 -0.12
C PHE A 135 -5.40 -5.49 -0.05
N ILE A 136 -6.35 -5.60 -0.98
CA ILE A 136 -7.23 -6.75 -1.12
C ILE A 136 -7.73 -6.86 -2.57
N THR A 137 -7.93 -8.07 -3.09
CA THR A 137 -8.62 -8.24 -4.36
C THR A 137 -10.13 -8.03 -4.19
N ALA A 138 -10.82 -7.58 -5.23
CA ALA A 138 -12.27 -7.35 -5.18
C ALA A 138 -13.02 -8.62 -4.77
N ALA A 139 -12.65 -9.75 -5.33
CA ALA A 139 -13.25 -11.05 -5.00
C ALA A 139 -13.06 -11.41 -3.51
N ALA A 140 -11.84 -11.28 -2.99
CA ALA A 140 -11.56 -11.57 -1.58
C ALA A 140 -12.31 -10.61 -0.64
N LEU A 141 -12.39 -9.32 -0.98
CA LEU A 141 -13.14 -8.34 -0.20
C LEU A 141 -14.62 -8.70 -0.12
N VAL A 142 -15.23 -9.05 -1.26
CA VAL A 142 -16.64 -9.46 -1.30
C VAL A 142 -16.88 -10.73 -0.47
N HIS A 143 -15.99 -11.71 -0.55
CA HIS A 143 -16.07 -12.91 0.29
C HIS A 143 -16.01 -12.57 1.79
N GLU A 144 -15.01 -11.74 2.21
CA GLU A 144 -14.89 -11.30 3.60
C GLU A 144 -16.14 -10.53 4.08
N LEU A 145 -16.72 -9.68 3.22
CA LEU A 145 -17.93 -8.92 3.55
C LEU A 145 -19.16 -9.81 3.71
N MET A 146 -19.35 -10.79 2.83
CA MET A 146 -20.46 -11.73 2.90
C MET A 146 -20.36 -12.62 4.16
N GLU A 147 -19.20 -13.19 4.42
CA GLU A 147 -18.92 -13.97 5.62
C GLU A 147 -19.14 -13.13 6.90
N ALA A 148 -18.58 -11.91 6.93
CA ALA A 148 -18.75 -11.00 8.07
C ALA A 148 -20.21 -10.60 8.31
N ARG A 149 -21.03 -10.49 7.25
CA ARG A 149 -22.47 -10.26 7.36
C ARG A 149 -23.17 -11.46 7.99
N ASP A 150 -22.91 -12.65 7.49
CA ASP A 150 -23.55 -13.89 7.94
C ASP A 150 -23.18 -14.21 9.40
N GLU A 151 -21.96 -13.88 9.82
CA GLU A 151 -21.48 -13.99 11.20
C GLU A 151 -21.79 -12.76 12.09
N LYS A 152 -22.59 -11.80 11.61
CA LYS A 152 -22.94 -10.57 12.33
C LYS A 152 -21.74 -9.72 12.75
N ARG A 153 -20.63 -9.79 12.00
CA ARG A 153 -19.37 -9.05 12.24
C ARG A 153 -19.13 -7.91 11.23
N LEU A 154 -20.08 -7.65 10.32
CA LEU A 154 -19.94 -6.68 9.21
C LEU A 154 -19.47 -5.30 9.69
N LEU A 155 -20.11 -4.75 10.72
CA LEU A 155 -19.74 -3.43 11.28
C LEU A 155 -18.30 -3.38 11.79
N ARG A 156 -17.78 -4.50 12.32
CA ARG A 156 -16.39 -4.59 12.77
C ARG A 156 -15.43 -4.54 11.58
N LEU A 157 -15.72 -5.28 10.51
CA LEU A 157 -14.93 -5.29 9.28
C LEU A 157 -14.94 -3.91 8.62
N GLN A 158 -16.11 -3.29 8.49
CA GLN A 158 -16.23 -1.94 7.93
C GLN A 158 -15.42 -0.90 8.72
N ARG A 159 -15.46 -0.96 10.06
CA ARG A 159 -14.62 -0.10 10.92
C ARG A 159 -13.11 -0.37 10.73
N GLN A 160 -12.73 -1.61 10.44
CA GLN A 160 -11.34 -1.96 10.15
C GLN A 160 -10.90 -1.39 8.80
N LEU A 161 -11.72 -1.54 7.75
CA LEU A 161 -11.47 -0.98 6.44
C LEU A 161 -11.39 0.55 6.48
N ALA A 162 -12.24 1.21 7.28
CA ALA A 162 -12.24 2.66 7.45
C ALA A 162 -10.95 3.23 8.07
N LYS A 163 -10.12 2.41 8.75
CA LYS A 163 -8.85 2.85 9.33
C LYS A 163 -7.72 3.03 8.31
N TYR A 164 -7.85 2.46 7.12
CA TYR A 164 -6.86 2.64 6.06
C TYR A 164 -7.01 4.03 5.44
N GLN A 165 -5.91 4.77 5.31
CA GLN A 165 -5.90 6.04 4.57
C GLN A 165 -5.99 5.77 3.08
N LEU A 166 -5.34 4.71 2.59
CA LEU A 166 -5.47 4.20 1.23
C LEU A 166 -5.94 2.75 1.26
N LEU A 167 -7.07 2.44 0.59
CA LEU A 167 -7.53 1.09 0.35
C LEU A 167 -7.35 0.74 -1.12
N ILE A 168 -6.52 -0.27 -1.39
CA ILE A 168 -6.29 -0.78 -2.75
C ILE A 168 -7.19 -1.99 -2.96
N ILE A 169 -8.08 -1.89 -3.95
CA ILE A 169 -8.98 -2.96 -4.39
C ILE A 169 -8.53 -3.39 -5.77
N ASP A 170 -7.86 -4.53 -5.82
CA ASP A 170 -7.25 -5.06 -7.06
C ASP A 170 -8.21 -6.00 -7.80
N GLU A 171 -8.08 -6.08 -9.12
CA GLU A 171 -8.82 -7.01 -9.98
C GLU A 171 -10.35 -6.85 -9.95
N LEU A 172 -10.85 -5.61 -9.88
CA LEU A 172 -12.29 -5.36 -9.99
C LEU A 172 -12.76 -5.71 -11.41
N GLY A 173 -13.81 -6.54 -11.50
CA GLY A 173 -14.37 -6.99 -12.77
C GLY A 173 -13.76 -8.26 -13.34
N PHE A 174 -12.82 -8.89 -12.63
CA PHE A 174 -12.27 -10.18 -13.06
C PHE A 174 -13.29 -11.33 -12.91
N VAL A 175 -14.18 -11.22 -11.93
CA VAL A 175 -15.30 -12.16 -11.70
C VAL A 175 -16.57 -11.35 -11.46
N PRO A 176 -17.71 -11.73 -12.09
CA PRO A 176 -19.00 -11.12 -11.81
C PRO A 176 -19.37 -11.25 -10.34
N LEU A 177 -19.94 -10.19 -9.76
CA LEU A 177 -20.36 -10.19 -8.36
C LEU A 177 -21.81 -10.67 -8.23
N SER A 178 -22.11 -11.38 -7.14
CA SER A 178 -23.51 -11.60 -6.75
C SER A 178 -24.16 -10.25 -6.39
N LYS A 179 -25.48 -10.15 -6.53
CA LYS A 179 -26.23 -8.94 -6.16
C LYS A 179 -25.87 -8.43 -4.76
N THR A 180 -25.85 -9.33 -3.78
CA THR A 180 -25.47 -9.01 -2.40
C THR A 180 -24.01 -8.57 -2.29
N GLY A 181 -23.09 -9.22 -3.01
CA GLY A 181 -21.68 -8.85 -3.04
C GLY A 181 -21.48 -7.45 -3.62
N ALA A 182 -22.19 -7.11 -4.69
CA ALA A 182 -22.20 -5.79 -5.28
C ALA A 182 -22.72 -4.70 -4.33
N GLU A 183 -23.82 -4.97 -3.63
CA GLU A 183 -24.39 -4.06 -2.62
C GLU A 183 -23.42 -3.82 -1.45
N LEU A 184 -22.80 -4.87 -0.91
CA LEU A 184 -21.82 -4.76 0.17
C LEU A 184 -20.55 -4.02 -0.25
N LEU A 185 -20.07 -4.27 -1.47
CA LEU A 185 -18.93 -3.55 -2.01
C LEU A 185 -19.26 -2.07 -2.22
N PHE A 186 -20.45 -1.75 -2.75
CA PHE A 186 -20.95 -0.38 -2.87
C PHE A 186 -20.98 0.34 -1.50
N GLU A 187 -21.39 -0.33 -0.43
CA GLU A 187 -21.37 0.24 0.91
C GLU A 187 -19.94 0.64 1.32
N VAL A 188 -18.93 -0.21 1.04
CA VAL A 188 -17.52 0.11 1.33
C VAL A 188 -17.10 1.38 0.59
N PHE A 189 -17.39 1.49 -0.70
CA PHE A 189 -17.07 2.70 -1.48
C PHE A 189 -17.78 3.93 -0.93
N SER A 190 -19.07 3.81 -0.61
CA SER A 190 -19.88 4.90 -0.08
C SER A 190 -19.40 5.38 1.29
N GLN A 191 -19.00 4.47 2.18
CA GLN A 191 -18.48 4.82 3.50
C GLN A 191 -17.12 5.53 3.42
N ARG A 192 -16.35 5.29 2.35
CA ARG A 192 -15.04 5.90 2.15
C ARG A 192 -15.08 7.20 1.36
N TYR A 193 -16.19 7.49 0.70
CA TYR A 193 -16.38 8.72 -0.07
C TYR A 193 -16.05 9.95 0.80
N GLU A 194 -15.13 10.79 0.36
CA GLU A 194 -14.58 11.97 1.06
C GLU A 194 -13.94 11.70 2.44
N ARG A 195 -13.73 10.43 2.83
CA ARG A 195 -13.16 10.05 4.12
C ARG A 195 -11.81 9.35 4.00
N GLY A 196 -11.52 8.75 2.87
CA GLY A 196 -10.27 8.08 2.62
C GLY A 196 -10.13 7.67 1.17
N SER A 197 -8.92 7.62 0.67
CA SER A 197 -8.64 7.31 -0.73
C SER A 197 -8.84 5.83 -1.03
N ILE A 198 -9.32 5.58 -2.24
CA ILE A 198 -9.44 4.23 -2.81
C ILE A 198 -8.59 4.19 -4.07
N MET A 199 -7.86 3.10 -4.25
CA MET A 199 -7.26 2.76 -5.53
C MET A 199 -7.90 1.49 -6.05
N VAL A 200 -8.41 1.55 -7.29
CA VAL A 200 -9.01 0.40 -7.97
C VAL A 200 -8.16 0.03 -9.18
N THR A 201 -7.95 -1.25 -9.41
CA THR A 201 -7.48 -1.75 -10.71
C THR A 201 -8.59 -2.55 -11.39
N SER A 202 -8.82 -2.30 -12.68
CA SER A 202 -9.78 -3.05 -13.48
C SER A 202 -9.26 -3.32 -14.88
N ASN A 203 -9.63 -4.46 -15.42
CA ASN A 203 -9.39 -4.80 -16.82
C ASN A 203 -10.56 -4.39 -17.72
N LEU A 204 -11.67 -3.95 -17.13
CA LEU A 204 -12.86 -3.51 -17.83
C LEU A 204 -12.94 -1.98 -17.84
N PRO A 205 -13.32 -1.36 -18.97
CA PRO A 205 -13.66 0.05 -19.03
C PRO A 205 -14.95 0.34 -18.24
N PHE A 206 -15.22 1.60 -17.95
CA PHE A 206 -16.35 1.99 -17.07
C PHE A 206 -17.73 1.58 -17.59
N ASP A 207 -17.93 1.57 -18.89
CA ASP A 207 -19.17 1.17 -19.55
C ASP A 207 -19.52 -0.30 -19.35
N GLU A 208 -18.51 -1.15 -19.11
CA GLU A 208 -18.71 -2.57 -18.80
C GLU A 208 -18.90 -2.84 -17.30
N TRP A 209 -18.77 -1.84 -16.43
CA TRP A 209 -18.92 -2.05 -14.97
C TRP A 209 -20.35 -2.43 -14.56
N THR A 210 -21.35 -2.15 -15.39
CA THR A 210 -22.72 -2.62 -15.15
C THR A 210 -22.81 -4.15 -15.13
N GLU A 211 -21.94 -4.83 -15.89
CA GLU A 211 -21.87 -6.31 -15.87
C GLU A 211 -21.31 -6.83 -14.53
N ILE A 212 -20.43 -6.05 -13.87
CA ILE A 212 -19.87 -6.42 -12.55
C ILE A 212 -20.91 -6.29 -11.46
N PHE A 213 -21.63 -5.15 -11.44
CA PHE A 213 -22.56 -4.79 -10.38
C PHE A 213 -24.00 -5.23 -10.63
N GLY A 214 -24.32 -5.65 -11.85
CA GLY A 214 -25.65 -6.19 -12.24
C GLY A 214 -26.80 -5.18 -12.19
N SER A 215 -26.50 -3.87 -12.03
CA SER A 215 -27.50 -2.80 -11.93
C SER A 215 -26.93 -1.47 -12.41
N GLU A 216 -27.55 -0.88 -13.45
CA GLU A 216 -27.16 0.45 -13.95
C GLU A 216 -27.22 1.52 -12.86
N ARG A 217 -28.27 1.49 -12.03
CA ARG A 217 -28.45 2.44 -10.93
C ARG A 217 -27.33 2.34 -9.89
N LEU A 218 -26.94 1.12 -9.53
CA LEU A 218 -25.88 0.89 -8.54
C LEU A 218 -24.52 1.30 -9.13
N THR A 219 -24.26 0.93 -10.38
CA THR A 219 -23.04 1.30 -11.10
C THR A 219 -22.90 2.81 -11.27
N GLY A 220 -23.97 3.50 -11.70
CA GLY A 220 -23.96 4.94 -11.83
C GLY A 220 -23.68 5.66 -10.52
N ALA A 221 -24.36 5.24 -9.43
CA ALA A 221 -24.13 5.82 -8.11
C ALA A 221 -22.73 5.53 -7.55
N LEU A 222 -22.12 4.42 -7.93
CA LEU A 222 -20.75 4.06 -7.54
C LEU A 222 -19.73 4.90 -8.33
N LEU A 223 -19.90 4.98 -9.65
CA LEU A 223 -19.02 5.76 -10.51
C LEU A 223 -19.04 7.23 -10.11
N ASP A 224 -20.22 7.81 -9.85
CA ASP A 224 -20.35 9.19 -9.38
C ASP A 224 -19.46 9.46 -8.15
N ARG A 225 -19.47 8.57 -7.16
CA ARG A 225 -18.63 8.71 -5.96
C ARG A 225 -17.16 8.48 -6.21
N LEU A 226 -16.81 7.49 -7.04
CA LEU A 226 -15.41 7.18 -7.32
C LEU A 226 -14.73 8.21 -8.19
N THR A 227 -15.48 8.80 -9.15
CA THR A 227 -14.93 9.70 -10.16
C THR A 227 -15.02 11.18 -9.78
N HIS A 228 -15.68 11.52 -8.67
CA HIS A 228 -15.80 12.91 -8.22
C HIS A 228 -14.43 13.60 -8.05
N HIS A 229 -13.46 12.90 -7.44
CA HIS A 229 -12.07 13.34 -7.35
C HIS A 229 -11.18 12.15 -7.68
N VAL A 230 -10.79 12.00 -8.95
CA VAL A 230 -10.09 10.79 -9.42
C VAL A 230 -8.92 11.08 -10.34
N HIS A 231 -7.88 10.28 -10.20
CA HIS A 231 -6.79 10.16 -11.15
C HIS A 231 -6.95 8.85 -11.92
N ILE A 232 -7.09 8.93 -13.23
CA ILE A 232 -7.24 7.75 -14.10
C ILE A 232 -5.88 7.44 -14.73
N LEU A 233 -5.43 6.20 -14.55
CA LEU A 233 -4.22 5.65 -15.15
C LEU A 233 -4.63 4.69 -16.26
N GLU A 234 -4.51 5.14 -17.52
CA GLU A 234 -4.75 4.30 -18.68
C GLU A 234 -3.53 3.43 -18.96
N MET A 235 -3.71 2.12 -18.91
CA MET A 235 -2.64 1.14 -19.05
C MET A 235 -2.95 0.19 -20.21
N ASN A 236 -3.15 0.77 -21.40
CA ASN A 236 -3.44 0.03 -22.62
C ASN A 236 -2.12 -0.40 -23.27
N GLY A 237 -2.01 -1.68 -23.60
CA GLY A 237 -0.80 -2.24 -24.20
C GLY A 237 -0.82 -3.76 -24.24
N GLU A 238 0.26 -4.32 -24.78
CA GLU A 238 0.46 -5.76 -24.80
C GLU A 238 0.81 -6.28 -23.38
N SER A 239 0.41 -7.53 -23.13
CA SER A 239 0.72 -8.18 -21.85
C SER A 239 2.24 -8.34 -21.68
N TYR A 240 2.80 -7.64 -20.71
CA TYR A 240 4.21 -7.77 -20.31
C TYR A 240 4.56 -9.21 -19.91
N ARG A 241 3.63 -9.89 -19.22
CA ARG A 241 3.80 -11.31 -18.80
C ARG A 241 3.96 -12.23 -20.01
N LEU A 242 3.13 -12.06 -21.06
CA LEU A 242 3.22 -12.86 -22.28
C LEU A 242 4.50 -12.56 -23.05
N ASN A 243 4.90 -11.30 -23.15
CA ASN A 243 6.12 -10.89 -23.82
C ASN A 243 7.37 -11.43 -23.10
N GLN A 244 7.38 -11.41 -21.77
CA GLN A 244 8.48 -11.98 -20.99
C GLN A 244 8.55 -13.52 -21.11
N SER A 245 7.41 -14.20 -21.12
CA SER A 245 7.34 -15.65 -21.35
C SER A 245 7.87 -16.03 -22.73
N ARG A 246 7.45 -15.30 -23.78
CA ARG A 246 7.97 -15.51 -25.16
C ARG A 246 9.48 -15.28 -25.27
N LYS A 247 10.02 -14.26 -24.59
CA LYS A 247 11.48 -14.01 -24.55
C LYS A 247 12.23 -15.16 -23.87
N ARG A 248 11.73 -15.71 -22.76
CA ARG A 248 12.34 -16.85 -22.07
C ARG A 248 12.33 -18.13 -22.89
N GLN A 249 11.29 -18.35 -23.69
CA GLN A 249 11.22 -19.52 -24.60
C GLN A 249 12.16 -19.40 -25.80
N LYS A 250 12.51 -18.18 -26.22
CA LYS A 250 13.44 -17.92 -27.34
C LYS A 250 14.91 -17.91 -26.91
N SER A 251 15.22 -17.85 -25.61
CA SER A 251 16.61 -17.99 -25.12
C SER A 251 17.00 -19.47 -25.19
N PRO A 252 18.04 -19.86 -25.96
CA PRO A 252 18.47 -21.24 -26.04
C PRO A 252 18.91 -21.69 -24.65
N LYS A 253 18.45 -22.88 -24.21
CA LYS A 253 19.02 -23.57 -23.08
C LYS A 253 20.50 -23.85 -23.43
N THR A 254 21.43 -23.17 -22.76
CA THR A 254 22.83 -23.53 -22.80
C THR A 254 22.93 -24.97 -22.27
N PRO A 255 23.43 -25.93 -23.06
CA PRO A 255 23.65 -27.27 -22.52
C PRO A 255 24.73 -27.20 -21.45
N ALA A 256 24.50 -27.92 -20.35
CA ALA A 256 25.47 -28.13 -19.27
C ALA A 256 26.64 -29.01 -19.73
#